data_c908d6ca8fa7790840781b52031d6492
#
_entry.id   c908d6ca8fa7790840781b52031d6492
#
_cell.length_a   1.000
_cell.length_b   1.000
_cell.length_c   1.000
_cell.angle_alpha   90.00
_cell.angle_beta   90.00
_cell.angle_gamma   90.00
#
_symmetry.space_group_name_H-M   'P 1'
#
loop_
_entity.id
_entity.type
_entity.pdbx_description
1 polymer ?
#
loop_
_entity_poly.entity_id
_entity_poly.type
_entity_poly.pdbx_seq_one_letter_code
_entity_poly.pdbx_strand_id
1 'polypeptide(L)'
;MRSLASNTWGAEEREAVLRVLDSGQTTMGPETAAFEREYADYCGTKYCVAVNSGSSANLVMVAAFTLRRGGPGTVIVPTVGWATSYSPFQQYGWRLVFVDIDRDTLNYDVRALRSACKLHQPDAILAVNLLGNPNDFDEFPANVSILEDNCEAMGARYNGRVTGSFGEMGTHSTFFSHHICTMEGGMVTTNDEHYYHMLLSLRSHGWTRHLPSENVFGEAPAAFRFILPGYNVRPTEMQSAIGRAQLRKLPAFIAQRRENADRFPLRTQKEVGESSWFGFAVFDADREKVLGKFEHRPVVTGNFLRQPVISHYRYVIHNGTENADYVHDHAIMIGNSHERIEWDESSLAATVRKVATFCDS
;
A
#
# COMPACT_ATOMS: atom_id res chain seq x y z
N MET A 1 20.44 13.49 -11.08
CA MET A 1 19.95 12.43 -10.15
C MET A 1 18.49 12.16 -10.51
N ARG A 2 18.14 10.91 -10.78
CA ARG A 2 16.74 10.54 -11.09
C ARG A 2 15.92 10.49 -9.79
N SER A 3 14.75 11.14 -9.80
CA SER A 3 13.86 11.21 -8.63
C SER A 3 13.20 9.86 -8.33
N LEU A 4 12.83 9.62 -7.06
CA LEU A 4 11.99 8.50 -6.63
C LEU A 4 10.58 8.56 -7.22
N ALA A 5 10.11 9.76 -7.56
CA ALA A 5 8.79 10.00 -8.12
C ALA A 5 8.87 10.77 -9.44
N SER A 6 7.89 10.56 -10.30
CA SER A 6 7.71 11.27 -11.56
C SER A 6 6.30 11.84 -11.67
N ASN A 7 6.18 12.98 -12.35
CA ASN A 7 4.87 13.59 -12.59
C ASN A 7 4.10 12.79 -13.64
N THR A 8 2.93 12.28 -13.28
CA THR A 8 2.04 11.51 -14.16
C THR A 8 0.93 12.34 -14.81
N TRP A 9 0.85 13.63 -14.46
CA TRP A 9 -0.25 14.51 -14.88
C TRP A 9 -0.04 15.08 -16.29
N GLY A 10 -1.14 15.17 -17.03
CA GLY A 10 -1.25 15.83 -18.33
C GLY A 10 -2.41 16.83 -18.36
N ALA A 11 -2.94 17.04 -19.56
CA ALA A 11 -4.09 17.93 -19.77
C ALA A 11 -5.36 17.40 -19.11
N GLU A 12 -5.56 16.08 -19.13
CA GLU A 12 -6.77 15.41 -18.63
C GLU A 12 -6.98 15.62 -17.13
N GLU A 13 -5.92 15.59 -16.33
CA GLU A 13 -5.99 15.86 -14.88
C GLU A 13 -6.32 17.33 -14.62
N ARG A 14 -5.71 18.24 -15.38
CA ARG A 14 -6.01 19.68 -15.27
C ARG A 14 -7.45 20.00 -15.62
N GLU A 15 -7.94 19.45 -16.71
CA GLU A 15 -9.34 19.58 -17.14
C GLU A 15 -10.31 18.99 -16.10
N ALA A 16 -9.95 17.83 -15.51
CA ALA A 16 -10.74 17.20 -14.45
C ALA A 16 -10.88 18.14 -13.23
N VAL A 17 -9.80 18.79 -12.80
CA VAL A 17 -9.83 19.77 -11.70
C VAL A 17 -10.72 20.97 -12.05
N LEU A 18 -10.58 21.52 -13.25
CA LEU A 18 -11.37 22.68 -13.68
C LEU A 18 -12.86 22.36 -13.71
N ARG A 19 -13.26 21.19 -14.23
CA ARG A 19 -14.67 20.74 -14.20
C ARG A 19 -15.23 20.69 -12.79
N VAL A 20 -14.46 20.22 -11.80
CA VAL A 20 -14.90 20.20 -10.40
C VAL A 20 -15.06 21.61 -9.85
N LEU A 21 -14.11 22.51 -10.12
CA LEU A 21 -14.21 23.91 -9.69
C LEU A 21 -15.43 24.62 -10.29
N ASP A 22 -15.67 24.43 -11.58
CA ASP A 22 -16.83 25.01 -12.30
C ASP A 22 -18.16 24.46 -11.78
N SER A 23 -18.20 23.20 -11.31
CA SER A 23 -19.41 22.59 -10.74
C SER A 23 -19.81 23.16 -9.37
N GLY A 24 -18.88 23.78 -8.66
CA GLY A 24 -19.06 24.25 -7.28
C GLY A 24 -19.17 23.13 -6.23
N GLN A 25 -19.22 21.85 -6.63
CA GLN A 25 -19.26 20.72 -5.70
C GLN A 25 -17.85 20.16 -5.51
N THR A 26 -17.20 20.47 -4.39
CA THR A 26 -15.78 20.18 -4.14
C THR A 26 -15.53 18.99 -3.23
N THR A 27 -16.57 18.36 -2.66
CA THR A 27 -16.46 17.21 -1.76
C THR A 27 -17.64 16.25 -1.90
N MET A 28 -17.38 14.95 -1.84
CA MET A 28 -18.38 13.87 -1.77
C MET A 28 -19.51 13.97 -2.81
N GLY A 29 -19.12 14.10 -4.06
CA GLY A 29 -20.04 14.23 -5.18
C GLY A 29 -19.89 13.14 -6.23
N PRO A 30 -20.30 13.43 -7.49
CA PRO A 30 -20.35 12.44 -8.57
C PRO A 30 -18.97 11.91 -8.99
N GLU A 31 -17.90 12.70 -8.90
CA GLU A 31 -16.56 12.23 -9.25
C GLU A 31 -16.07 11.18 -8.25
N THR A 32 -16.31 11.37 -6.94
CA THR A 32 -15.98 10.38 -5.92
C THR A 32 -16.76 9.10 -6.13
N ALA A 33 -18.07 9.18 -6.34
CA ALA A 33 -18.92 8.00 -6.58
C ALA A 33 -18.52 7.25 -7.86
N ALA A 34 -18.12 7.97 -8.92
CA ALA A 34 -17.65 7.35 -10.15
C ALA A 34 -16.28 6.70 -9.99
N PHE A 35 -15.34 7.36 -9.31
CA PHE A 35 -14.00 6.81 -9.06
C PHE A 35 -14.07 5.53 -8.23
N GLU A 36 -14.91 5.48 -7.20
CA GLU A 36 -15.12 4.29 -6.38
C GLU A 36 -15.62 3.10 -7.23
N ARG A 37 -16.61 3.31 -8.11
CA ARG A 37 -17.11 2.26 -9.02
C ARG A 37 -16.03 1.81 -10.00
N GLU A 38 -15.40 2.75 -10.71
CA GLU A 38 -14.38 2.46 -11.72
C GLU A 38 -13.18 1.72 -11.11
N TYR A 39 -12.81 2.05 -9.87
CA TYR A 39 -11.71 1.39 -9.19
C TYR A 39 -12.09 -0.01 -8.66
N ALA A 40 -13.32 -0.19 -8.16
CA ALA A 40 -13.84 -1.51 -7.79
C ALA A 40 -13.84 -2.45 -9.00
N ASP A 41 -14.32 -1.96 -10.15
CA ASP A 41 -14.32 -2.72 -11.41
C ASP A 41 -12.89 -3.09 -11.85
N TYR A 42 -11.93 -2.16 -11.73
CA TYR A 42 -10.53 -2.41 -12.04
C TYR A 42 -9.91 -3.50 -11.16
N CYS A 43 -10.19 -3.49 -9.85
CA CYS A 43 -9.71 -4.48 -8.90
C CYS A 43 -10.45 -5.82 -8.98
N GLY A 44 -11.61 -5.86 -9.65
CA GLY A 44 -12.51 -7.03 -9.65
C GLY A 44 -13.17 -7.27 -8.29
N THR A 45 -13.43 -6.20 -7.53
CA THR A 45 -14.15 -6.24 -6.26
C THR A 45 -15.54 -5.63 -6.40
N LYS A 46 -16.45 -5.96 -5.47
CA LYS A 46 -17.82 -5.42 -5.50
C LYS A 46 -17.87 -3.95 -5.10
N TYR A 47 -17.00 -3.55 -4.17
CA TYR A 47 -17.04 -2.24 -3.53
C TYR A 47 -15.66 -1.63 -3.40
N CYS A 48 -15.63 -0.31 -3.48
CA CYS A 48 -14.49 0.53 -3.15
C CYS A 48 -14.97 1.77 -2.41
N VAL A 49 -14.22 2.22 -1.42
CA VAL A 49 -14.47 3.44 -0.65
C VAL A 49 -13.23 4.32 -0.68
N ALA A 50 -13.34 5.48 -1.31
CA ALA A 50 -12.25 6.46 -1.38
C ALA A 50 -12.10 7.26 -0.08
N VAL A 51 -10.86 7.50 0.30
CA VAL A 51 -10.44 8.27 1.47
C VAL A 51 -9.30 9.23 1.12
N ASN A 52 -8.90 10.09 2.05
CA ASN A 52 -7.94 11.16 1.78
C ASN A 52 -6.46 10.74 1.74
N SER A 53 -6.13 9.50 2.09
CA SER A 53 -4.76 8.95 1.98
C SER A 53 -4.73 7.43 2.14
N GLY A 54 -3.65 6.77 1.69
CA GLY A 54 -3.41 5.34 1.98
C GLY A 54 -3.33 5.05 3.49
N SER A 55 -2.75 5.96 4.27
CA SER A 55 -2.72 5.83 5.73
C SER A 55 -4.12 5.85 6.35
N SER A 56 -5.00 6.70 5.85
CA SER A 56 -6.41 6.71 6.27
C SER A 56 -7.16 5.47 5.79
N ALA A 57 -6.79 4.90 4.63
CA ALA A 57 -7.33 3.62 4.17
C ALA A 57 -7.00 2.50 5.16
N ASN A 58 -5.73 2.38 5.58
CA ASN A 58 -5.31 1.44 6.62
C ASN A 58 -6.06 1.68 7.95
N LEU A 59 -6.23 2.94 8.35
CA LEU A 59 -6.93 3.29 9.58
C LEU A 59 -8.39 2.81 9.57
N VAL A 60 -9.15 3.15 8.51
CA VAL A 60 -10.57 2.77 8.45
C VAL A 60 -10.77 1.28 8.20
N MET A 61 -9.84 0.61 7.50
CA MET A 61 -9.82 -0.84 7.35
C MET A 61 -9.71 -1.54 8.70
N VAL A 62 -8.71 -1.16 9.50
CA VAL A 62 -8.50 -1.74 10.84
C VAL A 62 -9.64 -1.39 11.79
N ALA A 63 -10.18 -0.16 11.71
CA ALA A 63 -11.36 0.26 12.47
C ALA A 63 -12.57 -0.63 12.16
N ALA A 64 -12.90 -0.79 10.87
CA ALA A 64 -14.03 -1.62 10.43
C ALA A 64 -13.85 -3.08 10.87
N PHE A 65 -12.66 -3.64 10.66
CA PHE A 65 -12.35 -5.01 11.07
C PHE A 65 -12.49 -5.22 12.59
N THR A 66 -11.93 -4.29 13.38
CA THR A 66 -11.99 -4.35 14.85
C THR A 66 -13.43 -4.24 15.37
N LEU A 67 -14.19 -3.28 14.86
CA LEU A 67 -15.58 -3.06 15.29
C LEU A 67 -16.47 -4.24 14.93
N ARG A 68 -16.35 -4.79 13.73
CA ARG A 68 -17.16 -5.93 13.28
C ARG A 68 -16.94 -7.18 14.11
N ARG A 69 -15.70 -7.45 14.52
CA ARG A 69 -15.38 -8.62 15.37
C ARG A 69 -15.64 -8.40 16.87
N GLY A 70 -16.00 -7.18 17.28
CA GLY A 70 -16.32 -6.84 18.67
C GLY A 70 -15.12 -6.52 19.56
N GLY A 71 -13.95 -6.22 18.98
CA GLY A 71 -12.75 -5.79 19.69
C GLY A 71 -11.42 -6.23 19.08
N PRO A 72 -10.29 -5.82 19.70
CA PRO A 72 -8.96 -6.17 19.23
C PRO A 72 -8.62 -7.66 19.46
N GLY A 73 -7.61 -8.12 18.77
CA GLY A 73 -7.08 -9.48 18.85
C GLY A 73 -5.57 -9.51 18.63
N THR A 74 -5.11 -10.59 18.01
CA THR A 74 -3.72 -10.76 17.59
C THR A 74 -3.64 -10.70 16.06
N VAL A 75 -2.72 -9.89 15.53
CA VAL A 75 -2.44 -9.79 14.10
C VAL A 75 -0.98 -10.12 13.81
N ILE A 76 -0.74 -10.94 12.78
CA ILE A 76 0.60 -11.15 12.24
C ILE A 76 0.89 -10.01 11.25
N VAL A 77 2.10 -9.43 11.36
CA VAL A 77 2.58 -8.34 10.51
C VAL A 77 4.02 -8.61 10.07
N PRO A 78 4.46 -8.19 8.86
CA PRO A 78 5.84 -8.35 8.41
C PRO A 78 6.78 -7.41 9.16
N THR A 79 8.06 -7.75 9.26
CA THR A 79 9.10 -6.91 9.89
C THR A 79 9.52 -5.71 9.05
N VAL A 80 9.25 -5.73 7.74
CA VAL A 80 9.50 -4.62 6.81
C VAL A 80 8.17 -4.10 6.28
N GLY A 81 7.91 -2.81 6.46
CA GLY A 81 6.68 -2.16 6.00
C GLY A 81 6.62 -0.70 6.46
N TRP A 82 5.53 -0.02 6.15
CA TRP A 82 5.35 1.38 6.49
C TRP A 82 4.70 1.56 7.86
N ALA A 83 5.03 2.66 8.54
CA ALA A 83 4.55 2.90 9.90
C ALA A 83 3.00 2.86 10.03
N THR A 84 2.28 3.41 9.06
CA THR A 84 0.82 3.43 9.07
C THR A 84 0.16 2.14 8.59
N SER A 85 0.93 1.12 8.20
CA SER A 85 0.45 -0.27 8.09
C SER A 85 0.22 -0.88 9.48
N TYR A 86 1.00 -0.48 10.49
CA TYR A 86 1.00 -1.05 11.84
C TYR A 86 0.26 -0.19 12.86
N SER A 87 0.41 1.16 12.78
CA SER A 87 -0.11 2.10 13.79
C SER A 87 -1.61 1.94 14.06
N PRO A 88 -2.49 1.72 13.08
CA PRO A 88 -3.91 1.53 13.33
C PRO A 88 -4.21 0.35 14.25
N PHE A 89 -3.48 -0.75 14.12
CA PHE A 89 -3.65 -1.91 15.01
C PHE A 89 -3.31 -1.55 16.44
N GLN A 90 -2.22 -0.78 16.68
CA GLN A 90 -1.88 -0.33 18.04
C GLN A 90 -2.90 0.66 18.60
N GLN A 91 -3.39 1.59 17.76
CA GLN A 91 -4.43 2.55 18.15
C GLN A 91 -5.73 1.86 18.57
N TYR A 92 -6.03 0.71 17.99
CA TYR A 92 -7.18 -0.13 18.33
C TYR A 92 -6.88 -1.21 19.38
N GLY A 93 -5.68 -1.24 19.96
CA GLY A 93 -5.32 -2.14 21.07
C GLY A 93 -4.95 -3.57 20.65
N TRP A 94 -4.65 -3.82 19.37
CA TRP A 94 -4.21 -5.12 18.87
C TRP A 94 -2.82 -5.49 19.39
N ARG A 95 -2.59 -6.79 19.55
CA ARG A 95 -1.26 -7.36 19.76
C ARG A 95 -0.65 -7.71 18.40
N LEU A 96 0.53 -7.16 18.08
CA LEU A 96 1.26 -7.47 16.86
C LEU A 96 2.20 -8.67 17.08
N VAL A 97 2.23 -9.59 16.13
CA VAL A 97 3.24 -10.64 16.01
C VAL A 97 4.07 -10.34 14.76
N PHE A 98 5.28 -9.83 14.95
CA PHE A 98 6.20 -9.59 13.85
C PHE A 98 6.82 -10.88 13.37
N VAL A 99 6.72 -11.14 12.08
CA VAL A 99 7.30 -12.28 11.37
C VAL A 99 8.28 -11.78 10.34
N ASP A 100 9.44 -12.42 10.26
CA ASP A 100 10.49 -12.01 9.34
C ASP A 100 10.09 -12.21 7.88
N ILE A 101 10.80 -11.49 7.02
CA ILE A 101 10.63 -11.53 5.57
C ILE A 101 11.57 -12.55 4.93
N ASP A 102 11.29 -12.94 3.71
CA ASP A 102 12.23 -13.60 2.80
C ASP A 102 13.12 -12.55 2.12
N ARG A 103 14.44 -12.77 2.06
CA ARG A 103 15.41 -11.81 1.51
C ARG A 103 15.29 -11.59 0.01
N ASP A 104 14.80 -12.61 -0.69
CA ASP A 104 14.71 -12.54 -2.15
C ASP A 104 13.43 -11.84 -2.58
N THR A 105 12.29 -12.16 -1.96
CA THR A 105 10.99 -11.60 -2.33
C THR A 105 10.63 -10.32 -1.58
N LEU A 106 11.20 -10.09 -0.40
CA LEU A 106 10.90 -9.04 0.58
C LEU A 106 9.49 -9.16 1.20
N ASN A 107 8.72 -10.17 0.84
CA ASN A 107 7.46 -10.54 1.46
C ASN A 107 7.70 -11.52 2.61
N TYR A 108 6.66 -12.05 3.24
CA TYR A 108 6.83 -12.99 4.34
C TYR A 108 7.74 -14.19 4.02
N ASP A 109 8.60 -14.56 4.96
CA ASP A 109 9.09 -15.94 5.02
C ASP A 109 7.87 -16.85 5.33
N VAL A 110 7.44 -17.60 4.33
CA VAL A 110 6.23 -18.42 4.43
C VAL A 110 6.32 -19.53 5.47
N ARG A 111 7.53 -20.04 5.75
CA ARG A 111 7.75 -21.04 6.81
C ARG A 111 7.56 -20.42 8.18
N ALA A 112 8.14 -19.23 8.38
CA ALA A 112 7.97 -18.45 9.60
C ALA A 112 6.51 -18.03 9.79
N LEU A 113 5.83 -17.57 8.72
CA LEU A 113 4.41 -17.23 8.73
C LEU A 113 3.53 -18.41 9.20
N ARG A 114 3.71 -19.58 8.58
CA ARG A 114 2.95 -20.80 8.96
C ARG A 114 3.21 -21.23 10.40
N SER A 115 4.47 -21.14 10.84
CA SER A 115 4.86 -21.42 12.22
C SER A 115 4.21 -20.44 13.20
N ALA A 116 4.24 -19.14 12.89
CA ALA A 116 3.62 -18.10 13.69
C ALA A 116 2.10 -18.30 13.82
N CYS A 117 1.42 -18.64 12.73
CA CYS A 117 -0.02 -18.94 12.74
C CYS A 117 -0.36 -20.10 13.66
N LYS A 118 0.44 -21.16 13.65
CA LYS A 118 0.24 -22.33 14.54
C LYS A 118 0.44 -21.96 16.01
N LEU A 119 1.47 -21.17 16.32
CA LEU A 119 1.84 -20.84 17.69
C LEU A 119 0.91 -19.76 18.30
N HIS A 120 0.66 -18.70 17.55
CA HIS A 120 -0.01 -17.50 18.06
C HIS A 120 -1.50 -17.47 17.81
N GLN A 121 -2.02 -18.34 16.91
CA GLN A 121 -3.44 -18.44 16.53
C GLN A 121 -4.04 -17.04 16.26
N PRO A 122 -3.50 -16.29 15.28
CA PRO A 122 -3.88 -14.91 15.06
C PRO A 122 -5.31 -14.80 14.54
N ASP A 123 -5.94 -13.67 14.80
CA ASP A 123 -7.25 -13.30 14.26
C ASP A 123 -7.14 -12.76 12.82
N ALA A 124 -5.98 -12.21 12.48
CA ALA A 124 -5.71 -11.68 11.15
C ALA A 124 -4.22 -11.76 10.78
N ILE A 125 -3.96 -11.72 9.46
CA ILE A 125 -2.65 -11.50 8.86
C ILE A 125 -2.74 -10.21 8.04
N LEU A 126 -1.81 -9.28 8.26
CA LEU A 126 -1.62 -8.13 7.39
C LEU A 126 -0.67 -8.51 6.25
N ALA A 127 -1.19 -8.68 5.06
CA ALA A 127 -0.40 -8.91 3.85
C ALA A 127 0.03 -7.57 3.24
N VAL A 128 1.28 -7.19 3.43
CA VAL A 128 1.87 -6.02 2.76
C VAL A 128 2.47 -6.49 1.43
N ASN A 129 1.94 -6.03 0.31
CA ASN A 129 2.47 -6.34 -1.03
C ASN A 129 3.62 -5.36 -1.35
N LEU A 130 4.80 -5.63 -0.80
CA LEU A 130 5.91 -4.70 -0.73
C LEU A 130 6.52 -4.40 -2.11
N LEU A 131 6.81 -3.13 -2.39
CA LEU A 131 7.42 -2.64 -3.64
C LEU A 131 6.71 -3.11 -4.93
N GLY A 132 5.42 -3.39 -4.85
CA GLY A 132 4.64 -3.87 -5.99
C GLY A 132 4.64 -5.38 -6.15
N ASN A 133 5.27 -6.12 -5.26
CA ASN A 133 5.42 -7.57 -5.33
C ASN A 133 4.30 -8.26 -4.54
N PRO A 134 3.45 -9.09 -5.16
CA PRO A 134 2.41 -9.82 -4.44
C PRO A 134 2.98 -10.76 -3.39
N ASN A 135 2.26 -10.97 -2.29
CA ASN A 135 2.52 -12.11 -1.42
C ASN A 135 2.14 -13.42 -2.12
N ASP A 136 2.73 -14.52 -1.70
CA ASP A 136 2.33 -15.87 -2.11
C ASP A 136 1.08 -16.27 -1.31
N PHE A 137 -0.10 -15.88 -1.82
CA PHE A 137 -1.37 -16.06 -1.11
C PHE A 137 -1.78 -17.53 -0.97
N ASP A 138 -1.27 -18.44 -1.81
CA ASP A 138 -1.54 -19.89 -1.69
C ASP A 138 -0.86 -20.47 -0.44
N GLU A 139 0.17 -19.79 0.07
CA GLU A 139 0.87 -20.18 1.29
C GLU A 139 0.20 -19.69 2.59
N PHE A 140 -0.81 -18.83 2.50
CA PHE A 140 -1.51 -18.29 3.66
C PHE A 140 -2.54 -19.29 4.19
N PRO A 141 -2.66 -19.46 5.54
CA PRO A 141 -3.66 -20.34 6.13
C PRO A 141 -5.09 -19.88 5.80
N ALA A 142 -5.91 -20.80 5.27
CA ALA A 142 -7.27 -20.50 4.83
C ALA A 142 -8.25 -20.12 5.97
N ASN A 143 -7.88 -20.37 7.22
CA ASN A 143 -8.74 -20.13 8.39
C ASN A 143 -8.40 -18.84 9.15
N VAL A 144 -7.57 -17.97 8.60
CA VAL A 144 -7.19 -16.69 9.18
C VAL A 144 -7.60 -15.57 8.24
N SER A 145 -8.25 -14.52 8.76
CA SER A 145 -8.62 -13.36 7.96
C SER A 145 -7.38 -12.65 7.41
N ILE A 146 -7.41 -12.26 6.14
CA ILE A 146 -6.35 -11.50 5.48
C ILE A 146 -6.82 -10.06 5.32
N LEU A 147 -5.98 -9.11 5.73
CA LEU A 147 -6.09 -7.69 5.43
C LEU A 147 -4.91 -7.31 4.55
N GLU A 148 -5.15 -6.67 3.40
CA GLU A 148 -4.08 -6.35 2.47
C GLU A 148 -3.69 -4.86 2.55
N ASP A 149 -2.40 -4.58 2.78
CA ASP A 149 -1.84 -3.27 2.46
C ASP A 149 -1.23 -3.33 1.05
N ASN A 150 -1.98 -2.81 0.10
CA ASN A 150 -1.63 -2.80 -1.31
C ASN A 150 -1.21 -1.39 -1.79
N CYS A 151 -0.81 -0.51 -0.87
CA CYS A 151 -0.46 0.87 -1.19
C CYS A 151 0.68 0.97 -2.21
N GLU A 152 1.65 0.08 -2.15
CA GLU A 152 2.78 0.04 -3.10
C GLU A 152 2.58 -0.94 -4.26
N ALA A 153 1.41 -1.62 -4.37
CA ALA A 153 1.22 -2.72 -5.33
C ALA A 153 -0.04 -2.58 -6.20
N MET A 154 -0.45 -1.34 -6.48
CA MET A 154 -1.60 -1.09 -7.35
C MET A 154 -1.39 -1.74 -8.72
N GLY A 155 -2.31 -2.64 -9.10
CA GLY A 155 -2.31 -3.37 -10.37
C GLY A 155 -1.36 -4.57 -10.44
N ALA A 156 -0.69 -4.92 -9.35
CA ALA A 156 -0.03 -6.21 -9.24
C ALA A 156 -1.04 -7.36 -9.26
N ARG A 157 -0.63 -8.55 -9.70
CA ARG A 157 -1.51 -9.72 -9.81
C ARG A 157 -0.84 -10.97 -9.24
N TYR A 158 -1.66 -11.79 -8.62
CA TYR A 158 -1.28 -13.13 -8.21
C TYR A 158 -2.29 -14.13 -8.78
N ASN A 159 -1.83 -15.14 -9.52
CA ASN A 159 -2.68 -16.08 -10.25
C ASN A 159 -3.77 -15.38 -11.10
N GLY A 160 -3.40 -14.28 -11.79
CA GLY A 160 -4.30 -13.51 -12.66
C GLY A 160 -5.27 -12.57 -11.92
N ARG A 161 -5.37 -12.65 -10.60
CA ARG A 161 -6.24 -11.81 -9.76
C ARG A 161 -5.47 -10.58 -9.23
N VAL A 162 -6.08 -9.41 -9.27
CA VAL A 162 -5.47 -8.16 -8.79
C VAL A 162 -5.29 -8.20 -7.27
N THR A 163 -4.11 -7.80 -6.78
CA THR A 163 -3.86 -7.65 -5.34
C THR A 163 -4.72 -6.54 -4.73
N GLY A 164 -5.00 -6.63 -3.42
CA GLY A 164 -6.02 -5.80 -2.76
C GLY A 164 -7.43 -6.38 -2.88
N SER A 165 -7.57 -7.60 -3.40
CA SER A 165 -8.84 -8.30 -3.51
C SER A 165 -8.84 -9.70 -2.88
N PHE A 166 -7.72 -10.16 -2.33
CA PHE A 166 -7.57 -11.52 -1.77
C PHE A 166 -8.14 -11.65 -0.36
N GLY A 167 -8.03 -10.59 0.44
CA GLY A 167 -8.49 -10.60 1.81
C GLY A 167 -9.91 -10.06 2.01
N GLU A 168 -10.25 -9.83 3.27
CA GLU A 168 -11.52 -9.18 3.68
C GLU A 168 -11.63 -7.77 3.11
N MET A 169 -10.50 -7.05 3.14
CA MET A 169 -10.34 -5.70 2.61
C MET A 169 -8.91 -5.50 2.10
N GLY A 170 -8.76 -4.64 1.08
CA GLY A 170 -7.46 -4.20 0.57
C GLY A 170 -7.36 -2.68 0.54
N THR A 171 -6.23 -2.14 0.94
CA THR A 171 -5.98 -0.69 0.95
C THR A 171 -5.06 -0.27 -0.19
N HIS A 172 -5.26 0.94 -0.69
CA HIS A 172 -4.51 1.48 -1.82
C HIS A 172 -4.17 2.94 -1.55
N SER A 173 -3.05 3.41 -2.11
CA SER A 173 -2.62 4.79 -2.03
C SER A 173 -2.49 5.41 -3.41
N THR A 174 -2.90 6.67 -3.51
CA THR A 174 -2.72 7.51 -4.69
C THR A 174 -1.90 8.76 -4.36
N PHE A 175 -0.98 8.62 -3.38
CA PHE A 175 0.00 9.64 -3.04
C PHE A 175 0.89 9.95 -4.25
N PHE A 176 1.43 11.15 -4.31
CA PHE A 176 2.09 11.71 -5.50
C PHE A 176 3.20 10.81 -6.10
N SER A 177 3.87 9.97 -5.30
CA SER A 177 4.95 9.08 -5.75
C SER A 177 4.49 7.66 -6.09
N HIS A 178 3.18 7.37 -6.06
CA HIS A 178 2.65 6.03 -6.30
C HIS A 178 2.34 5.78 -7.79
N HIS A 179 1.73 4.65 -8.10
CA HIS A 179 1.47 4.24 -9.50
C HIS A 179 0.57 5.22 -10.24
N ILE A 180 -0.44 5.77 -9.56
CA ILE A 180 -1.23 6.92 -9.98
C ILE A 180 -1.20 7.98 -8.89
N CYS A 181 -1.35 9.24 -9.29
CA CYS A 181 -1.18 10.39 -8.40
C CYS A 181 -2.46 11.23 -8.35
N THR A 182 -3.04 11.39 -7.15
CA THR A 182 -4.13 12.34 -6.88
C THR A 182 -3.70 13.45 -5.90
N MET A 183 -2.42 13.75 -5.82
CA MET A 183 -1.73 14.52 -4.77
C MET A 183 -1.65 13.71 -3.47
N GLU A 184 -2.71 13.66 -2.74
CA GLU A 184 -3.03 12.76 -1.65
C GLU A 184 -4.28 11.96 -2.01
N GLY A 185 -4.41 10.74 -1.48
CA GLY A 185 -5.60 9.92 -1.67
C GLY A 185 -5.36 8.45 -1.32
N GLY A 186 -6.43 7.74 -1.09
CA GLY A 186 -6.42 6.31 -0.84
C GLY A 186 -7.79 5.70 -1.05
N MET A 187 -7.83 4.37 -1.03
CA MET A 187 -9.05 3.61 -1.24
C MET A 187 -9.02 2.33 -0.41
N VAL A 188 -10.19 1.84 -0.04
CA VAL A 188 -10.38 0.51 0.53
C VAL A 188 -11.31 -0.28 -0.36
N THR A 189 -10.86 -1.44 -0.82
CA THR A 189 -11.64 -2.39 -1.63
C THR A 189 -12.15 -3.54 -0.76
N THR A 190 -13.34 -4.06 -1.06
CA THR A 190 -13.91 -5.23 -0.39
C THR A 190 -14.99 -5.89 -1.24
N ASN A 191 -15.24 -7.19 -1.00
CA ASN A 191 -16.37 -7.92 -1.56
C ASN A 191 -17.55 -8.07 -0.57
N ASP A 192 -17.36 -7.60 0.66
CA ASP A 192 -18.30 -7.75 1.76
C ASP A 192 -19.10 -6.46 1.97
N GLU A 193 -20.41 -6.54 1.84
CA GLU A 193 -21.32 -5.40 1.98
C GLU A 193 -21.33 -4.81 3.38
N HIS A 194 -21.10 -5.62 4.41
CA HIS A 194 -21.02 -5.14 5.79
C HIS A 194 -19.82 -4.22 5.99
N TYR A 195 -18.63 -4.63 5.51
CA TYR A 195 -17.46 -3.78 5.53
C TYR A 195 -17.67 -2.51 4.69
N TYR A 196 -18.27 -2.63 3.50
CA TYR A 196 -18.56 -1.48 2.67
C TYR A 196 -19.39 -0.42 3.40
N HIS A 197 -20.51 -0.81 4.02
CA HIS A 197 -21.35 0.11 4.79
C HIS A 197 -20.63 0.69 6.01
N MET A 198 -19.84 -0.11 6.71
CA MET A 198 -19.00 0.37 7.81
C MET A 198 -17.99 1.42 7.34
N LEU A 199 -17.29 1.18 6.23
CA LEU A 199 -16.31 2.09 5.65
C LEU A 199 -16.95 3.42 5.23
N LEU A 200 -18.11 3.40 4.58
CA LEU A 200 -18.86 4.61 4.23
C LEU A 200 -19.18 5.47 5.46
N SER A 201 -19.62 4.83 6.54
CA SER A 201 -19.93 5.50 7.81
C SER A 201 -18.65 6.01 8.50
N LEU A 202 -17.64 5.14 8.68
CA LEU A 202 -16.38 5.48 9.37
C LEU A 202 -15.63 6.62 8.69
N ARG A 203 -15.60 6.67 7.37
CA ARG A 203 -14.97 7.75 6.58
C ARG A 203 -15.54 9.13 6.90
N SER A 204 -16.80 9.19 7.28
CA SER A 204 -17.57 10.41 7.50
C SER A 204 -18.23 10.41 8.87
N HIS A 205 -17.45 10.60 9.94
CA HIS A 205 -17.91 10.82 11.32
C HIS A 205 -18.71 9.69 11.93
N GLY A 206 -18.90 8.56 11.26
CA GLY A 206 -19.83 7.50 11.70
C GLY A 206 -21.29 7.76 11.31
N TRP A 207 -21.55 8.64 10.34
CA TRP A 207 -22.89 9.01 9.89
C TRP A 207 -23.60 7.89 9.12
N THR A 208 -24.93 7.88 9.20
CA THR A 208 -25.79 7.13 8.27
C THR A 208 -26.05 7.88 6.96
N ARG A 209 -25.71 9.15 6.85
CA ARG A 209 -26.02 10.07 5.75
C ARG A 209 -25.68 9.53 4.35
N HIS A 210 -24.57 8.80 4.24
CA HIS A 210 -24.06 8.27 2.98
C HIS A 210 -24.33 6.77 2.79
N LEU A 211 -25.10 6.16 3.71
CA LEU A 211 -25.52 4.77 3.58
C LEU A 211 -26.67 4.67 2.55
N PRO A 212 -26.77 3.56 1.83
CA PRO A 212 -27.95 3.26 1.03
C PRO A 212 -29.19 3.15 1.93
N SER A 213 -30.39 3.32 1.34
CA SER A 213 -31.66 3.23 2.08
C SER A 213 -31.83 1.86 2.76
N GLU A 214 -31.40 0.80 2.07
CA GLU A 214 -31.26 -0.53 2.64
C GLU A 214 -29.80 -0.75 2.97
N ASN A 215 -29.49 -0.94 4.23
CA ASN A 215 -28.12 -1.17 4.71
C ASN A 215 -28.08 -2.13 5.88
N VAL A 216 -26.90 -2.64 6.15
CA VAL A 216 -26.68 -3.70 7.17
C VAL A 216 -26.98 -3.27 8.61
N PHE A 217 -27.11 -1.97 8.87
CA PHE A 217 -27.42 -1.45 10.21
C PHE A 217 -28.93 -1.30 10.44
N GLY A 218 -29.75 -1.44 9.39
CA GLY A 218 -31.20 -1.18 9.48
C GLY A 218 -31.55 0.29 9.79
N GLU A 219 -30.62 1.22 9.52
CA GLU A 219 -30.72 2.63 9.89
C GLU A 219 -31.02 3.49 8.68
N ALA A 220 -32.05 4.32 8.74
CA ALA A 220 -32.36 5.26 7.68
C ALA A 220 -31.22 6.28 7.49
N PRO A 221 -30.87 6.65 6.24
CA PRO A 221 -29.96 7.74 5.96
C PRO A 221 -30.44 9.05 6.58
N ALA A 222 -29.60 9.66 7.43
CA ALA A 222 -29.95 10.91 8.12
C ALA A 222 -28.71 11.80 8.30
N ALA A 223 -28.89 13.10 8.20
CA ALA A 223 -27.80 14.08 8.21
C ALA A 223 -27.05 14.15 9.54
N PHE A 224 -27.69 13.81 10.66
CA PHE A 224 -27.13 13.95 12.00
C PHE A 224 -27.36 12.70 12.86
N ARG A 225 -27.38 11.51 12.25
CA ARG A 225 -27.42 10.24 12.94
C ARG A 225 -26.07 9.53 12.85
N PHE A 226 -25.48 9.24 13.97
CA PHE A 226 -24.15 8.63 14.10
C PHE A 226 -24.32 7.24 14.71
N ILE A 227 -23.70 6.24 14.08
CA ILE A 227 -23.85 4.82 14.49
C ILE A 227 -22.50 4.17 14.81
N LEU A 228 -21.39 4.78 14.38
CA LEU A 228 -20.04 4.31 14.63
C LEU A 228 -19.13 5.47 15.12
N PRO A 229 -18.06 5.20 15.88
CA PRO A 229 -17.03 6.19 16.21
C PRO A 229 -16.15 6.45 14.98
N GLY A 230 -16.64 7.29 14.06
CA GLY A 230 -16.00 7.52 12.77
C GLY A 230 -15.03 8.70 12.75
N TYR A 231 -14.44 8.93 11.58
CA TYR A 231 -13.41 9.92 11.29
C TYR A 231 -13.90 10.95 10.28
N ASN A 232 -13.10 11.98 10.05
CA ASN A 232 -13.23 12.81 8.86
C ASN A 232 -12.03 12.58 7.95
N VAL A 233 -12.13 11.56 7.12
CA VAL A 233 -11.08 11.17 6.15
C VAL A 233 -11.62 11.12 4.72
N ARG A 234 -12.61 11.97 4.44
CA ARG A 234 -13.22 12.07 3.11
C ARG A 234 -12.21 12.58 2.08
N PRO A 235 -12.24 12.06 0.84
CA PRO A 235 -11.50 12.66 -0.27
C PRO A 235 -12.19 13.97 -0.71
N THR A 236 -11.49 14.80 -1.47
CA THR A 236 -12.08 15.87 -2.24
C THR A 236 -12.57 15.36 -3.60
N GLU A 237 -13.54 16.04 -4.21
CA GLU A 237 -13.97 15.74 -5.59
C GLU A 237 -12.81 15.90 -6.60
N MET A 238 -11.92 16.86 -6.37
CA MET A 238 -10.74 17.06 -7.22
C MET A 238 -9.82 15.83 -7.21
N GLN A 239 -9.55 15.27 -6.04
CA GLN A 239 -8.74 14.03 -5.94
C GLN A 239 -9.38 12.89 -6.73
N SER A 240 -10.69 12.72 -6.60
CA SER A 240 -11.42 11.66 -7.29
C SER A 240 -11.48 11.89 -8.82
N ALA A 241 -11.70 13.11 -9.26
CA ALA A 241 -11.70 13.46 -10.69
C ALA A 241 -10.33 13.21 -11.35
N ILE A 242 -9.25 13.59 -10.66
CA ILE A 242 -7.88 13.29 -11.07
C ILE A 242 -7.68 11.77 -11.10
N GLY A 243 -8.12 11.06 -10.04
CA GLY A 243 -8.01 9.61 -9.93
C GLY A 243 -8.63 8.86 -11.09
N ARG A 244 -9.79 9.30 -11.58
CA ARG A 244 -10.45 8.76 -12.78
C ARG A 244 -9.61 8.95 -14.06
N ALA A 245 -8.98 10.13 -14.22
CA ALA A 245 -8.09 10.39 -15.35
C ALA A 245 -6.84 9.48 -15.27
N GLN A 246 -6.25 9.37 -14.10
CA GLN A 246 -5.07 8.55 -13.83
C GLN A 246 -5.36 7.04 -13.96
N LEU A 247 -6.52 6.57 -13.52
CA LEU A 247 -6.91 5.16 -13.60
C LEU A 247 -6.92 4.66 -15.05
N ARG A 248 -7.35 5.48 -16.00
CA ARG A 248 -7.31 5.15 -17.44
C ARG A 248 -5.89 4.97 -17.97
N LYS A 249 -4.90 5.63 -17.37
CA LYS A 249 -3.48 5.54 -17.74
C LYS A 249 -2.75 4.39 -17.02
N LEU A 250 -3.30 3.89 -15.92
CA LEU A 250 -2.65 2.92 -15.05
C LEU A 250 -2.15 1.66 -15.77
N PRO A 251 -2.89 1.02 -16.70
CA PRO A 251 -2.38 -0.16 -17.42
C PRO A 251 -1.09 0.11 -18.18
N ALA A 252 -0.99 1.28 -18.85
CA ALA A 252 0.22 1.68 -19.57
C ALA A 252 1.38 1.99 -18.62
N PHE A 253 1.09 2.61 -17.47
CA PHE A 253 2.10 2.89 -16.45
C PHE A 253 2.69 1.61 -15.87
N ILE A 254 1.87 0.59 -15.59
CA ILE A 254 2.33 -0.71 -15.11
C ILE A 254 3.14 -1.45 -16.17
N ALA A 255 2.68 -1.44 -17.43
CA ALA A 255 3.42 -2.06 -18.53
C ALA A 255 4.83 -1.47 -18.67
N GLN A 256 4.96 -0.12 -18.59
CA GLN A 256 6.27 0.53 -18.65
C GLN A 256 7.14 0.20 -17.41
N ARG A 257 6.55 0.14 -16.22
CA ARG A 257 7.28 -0.25 -15.00
C ARG A 257 7.82 -1.68 -15.08
N ARG A 258 7.07 -2.60 -15.67
CA ARG A 258 7.51 -3.98 -15.94
C ARG A 258 8.62 -4.02 -16.99
N GLU A 259 8.48 -3.29 -18.11
CA GLU A 259 9.54 -3.17 -19.11
C GLU A 259 10.84 -2.63 -18.51
N ASN A 260 10.75 -1.63 -17.63
CA ASN A 260 11.91 -1.12 -16.91
C ASN A 260 12.55 -2.20 -16.01
N ALA A 261 11.73 -3.03 -15.35
CA ALA A 261 12.20 -4.10 -14.49
C ALA A 261 12.86 -5.25 -15.26
N ASP A 262 12.29 -5.66 -16.39
CA ASP A 262 12.87 -6.69 -17.27
C ASP A 262 14.27 -6.32 -17.77
N ARG A 263 14.54 -5.02 -17.82
CA ARG A 263 15.83 -4.47 -18.30
C ARG A 263 16.74 -4.00 -17.18
N PHE A 264 16.32 -4.16 -15.91
CA PHE A 264 17.10 -3.73 -14.75
C PHE A 264 18.35 -4.62 -14.58
N PRO A 265 19.58 -4.07 -14.64
CA PRO A 265 20.77 -4.89 -14.78
C PRO A 265 21.39 -5.35 -13.44
N LEU A 266 20.82 -4.95 -12.31
CA LEU A 266 21.35 -5.28 -10.98
C LEU A 266 20.45 -6.29 -10.27
N ARG A 267 21.00 -6.96 -9.24
CA ARG A 267 20.18 -7.79 -8.36
C ARG A 267 19.13 -6.94 -7.64
N THR A 268 17.90 -7.38 -7.70
CA THR A 268 16.73 -6.77 -7.04
C THR A 268 15.85 -7.85 -6.41
N GLN A 269 14.71 -7.44 -5.81
CA GLN A 269 13.73 -8.39 -5.28
C GLN A 269 13.25 -9.36 -6.36
N LYS A 270 13.06 -10.62 -5.96
CA LYS A 270 12.51 -11.66 -6.82
C LYS A 270 10.99 -11.48 -6.92
N GLU A 271 10.49 -11.50 -8.12
CA GLU A 271 9.06 -11.39 -8.41
C GLU A 271 8.29 -12.63 -7.91
N VAL A 272 7.15 -12.38 -7.27
CA VAL A 272 6.11 -13.35 -6.96
C VAL A 272 4.87 -12.95 -7.73
N GLY A 273 4.26 -13.87 -8.50
CA GLY A 273 3.17 -13.51 -9.39
C GLY A 273 3.57 -12.46 -10.45
N GLU A 274 2.73 -11.46 -10.65
CA GLU A 274 2.96 -10.35 -11.58
C GLU A 274 3.10 -9.03 -10.81
N SER A 275 4.33 -8.64 -10.50
CA SER A 275 4.62 -7.40 -9.78
C SER A 275 4.24 -6.15 -10.59
N SER A 276 3.77 -5.11 -9.92
CA SER A 276 3.59 -3.78 -10.50
C SER A 276 4.83 -2.89 -10.40
N TRP A 277 5.90 -3.40 -9.81
CA TRP A 277 7.23 -2.81 -9.72
C TRP A 277 7.23 -1.34 -9.28
N PHE A 278 6.85 -1.11 -8.04
CA PHE A 278 6.87 0.22 -7.42
C PHE A 278 8.28 0.81 -7.39
N GLY A 279 9.27 -0.01 -7.07
CA GLY A 279 10.68 0.33 -7.03
C GLY A 279 11.57 -0.91 -7.02
N PHE A 280 12.86 -0.67 -7.01
CA PHE A 280 13.90 -1.69 -7.00
C PHE A 280 14.66 -1.66 -5.68
N ALA A 281 14.72 -2.78 -4.98
CA ALA A 281 15.64 -2.98 -3.88
C ALA A 281 17.02 -3.33 -4.46
N VAL A 282 18.05 -2.57 -4.11
CA VAL A 282 19.43 -2.77 -4.57
C VAL A 282 20.29 -3.13 -3.36
N PHE A 283 21.04 -4.22 -3.48
CA PHE A 283 21.72 -4.85 -2.37
C PHE A 283 23.24 -4.72 -2.45
N ASP A 284 23.90 -4.76 -1.28
CA ASP A 284 25.35 -4.91 -1.10
C ASP A 284 26.20 -3.95 -1.97
N ALA A 285 27.19 -4.49 -2.67
CA ALA A 285 28.07 -3.71 -3.55
C ALA A 285 27.35 -3.04 -4.73
N ASP A 286 26.17 -3.51 -5.12
CA ASP A 286 25.39 -2.89 -6.21
C ASP A 286 24.82 -1.52 -5.81
N ARG A 287 24.69 -1.22 -4.50
CA ARG A 287 24.30 0.10 -4.01
C ARG A 287 25.22 1.20 -4.53
N GLU A 288 26.53 0.97 -4.52
CA GLU A 288 27.53 1.94 -5.00
C GLU A 288 27.32 2.32 -6.47
N LYS A 289 26.75 1.42 -7.27
CA LYS A 289 26.48 1.66 -8.69
C LYS A 289 25.33 2.65 -8.94
N VAL A 290 24.41 2.80 -7.98
CA VAL A 290 23.23 3.67 -8.08
C VAL A 290 23.34 4.94 -7.25
N LEU A 291 24.21 4.96 -6.22
CA LEU A 291 24.46 6.14 -5.40
C LEU A 291 24.96 7.31 -6.27
N GLY A 292 24.43 8.50 -6.02
CA GLY A 292 24.75 9.72 -6.78
C GLY A 292 24.08 9.85 -8.15
N LYS A 293 23.43 8.78 -8.66
CA LYS A 293 22.69 8.78 -9.94
C LYS A 293 21.17 8.76 -9.73
N PHE A 294 20.75 8.02 -8.71
CA PHE A 294 19.34 7.88 -8.34
C PHE A 294 19.10 8.45 -6.95
N GLU A 295 17.96 9.11 -6.76
CA GLU A 295 17.43 9.36 -5.45
C GLU A 295 17.07 8.02 -4.80
N HIS A 296 17.45 7.81 -3.55
CA HIS A 296 17.29 6.54 -2.87
C HIS A 296 16.83 6.75 -1.43
N ARG A 297 16.28 5.68 -0.85
CA ARG A 297 15.87 5.63 0.55
C ARG A 297 16.06 4.19 1.08
N PRO A 298 15.95 3.96 2.39
CA PRO A 298 15.79 2.59 2.91
C PRO A 298 14.66 1.87 2.19
N VAL A 299 14.73 0.55 2.11
CA VAL A 299 13.61 -0.27 1.62
C VAL A 299 12.43 -0.06 2.57
N VAL A 300 11.49 0.77 2.15
CA VAL A 300 10.38 1.30 2.96
C VAL A 300 10.90 1.97 4.24
N THR A 301 10.97 1.26 5.37
CA THR A 301 11.58 1.75 6.63
C THR A 301 12.78 0.90 7.07
N GLY A 302 13.20 -0.07 6.26
CA GLY A 302 14.06 -1.16 6.70
C GLY A 302 13.36 -2.02 7.75
N ASN A 303 14.10 -2.60 8.69
CA ASN A 303 13.50 -3.30 9.82
C ASN A 303 12.73 -2.33 10.72
N PHE A 304 11.39 -2.44 10.72
CA PHE A 304 10.53 -1.53 11.49
C PHE A 304 10.78 -1.61 13.00
N LEU A 305 11.24 -2.75 13.50
CA LEU A 305 11.56 -2.92 14.92
C LEU A 305 12.75 -2.07 15.40
N ARG A 306 13.54 -1.50 14.47
CA ARG A 306 14.59 -0.52 14.79
C ARG A 306 14.09 0.92 14.87
N GLN A 307 12.80 1.17 14.57
CA GLN A 307 12.23 2.51 14.66
C GLN A 307 11.88 2.87 16.11
N PRO A 308 12.17 4.10 16.56
CA PRO A 308 11.90 4.51 17.97
C PRO A 308 10.45 4.30 18.40
N VAL A 309 9.50 4.42 17.47
CA VAL A 309 8.06 4.28 17.73
C VAL A 309 7.67 2.91 18.27
N ILE A 310 8.51 1.90 18.07
CA ILE A 310 8.22 0.52 18.53
C ILE A 310 8.07 0.43 20.06
N SER A 311 8.68 1.35 20.80
CA SER A 311 8.55 1.45 22.25
C SER A 311 7.09 1.70 22.72
N HIS A 312 6.25 2.20 21.82
CA HIS A 312 4.81 2.43 22.09
C HIS A 312 3.92 1.25 21.68
N TYR A 313 4.52 0.18 21.12
CA TYR A 313 3.75 -0.93 20.54
C TYR A 313 3.68 -2.13 21.49
N ARG A 314 2.53 -2.80 21.48
CA ARG A 314 2.34 -4.11 22.12
C ARG A 314 2.59 -5.21 21.11
N TYR A 315 3.75 -5.84 21.18
CA TYR A 315 4.17 -6.81 20.17
C TYR A 315 4.98 -7.97 20.74
N VAL A 316 5.18 -8.97 19.91
CA VAL A 316 6.19 -10.04 20.06
C VAL A 316 6.89 -10.25 18.70
N ILE A 317 8.08 -10.80 18.75
CA ILE A 317 8.85 -11.20 17.55
C ILE A 317 8.80 -12.74 17.46
N HIS A 318 8.47 -13.26 16.28
CA HIS A 318 8.45 -14.70 16.02
C HIS A 318 9.71 -15.12 15.25
N ASN A 319 10.57 -15.92 15.87
CA ASN A 319 11.77 -16.53 15.28
C ASN A 319 12.85 -15.55 14.74
N GLY A 320 12.98 -14.37 15.34
CA GLY A 320 14.03 -13.42 14.98
C GLY A 320 13.67 -12.49 13.81
N THR A 321 14.66 -11.70 13.34
CA THR A 321 14.51 -10.65 12.31
C THR A 321 15.75 -10.54 11.41
N GLU A 322 16.49 -11.62 11.25
CA GLU A 322 17.81 -11.62 10.61
C GLU A 322 17.73 -11.19 9.14
N ASN A 323 16.62 -11.50 8.46
CA ASN A 323 16.42 -11.09 7.08
C ASN A 323 16.06 -9.61 6.98
N ALA A 324 15.17 -9.11 7.85
CA ALA A 324 14.83 -7.69 7.92
C ALA A 324 16.04 -6.84 8.34
N ASP A 325 16.88 -7.34 9.25
CA ASP A 325 18.13 -6.68 9.64
C ASP A 325 19.10 -6.61 8.47
N TYR A 326 19.26 -7.71 7.72
CA TYR A 326 20.09 -7.70 6.52
C TYR A 326 19.58 -6.67 5.49
N VAL A 327 18.27 -6.61 5.23
CA VAL A 327 17.71 -5.61 4.32
C VAL A 327 17.92 -4.19 4.83
N HIS A 328 17.76 -3.97 6.14
CA HIS A 328 18.00 -2.66 6.75
C HIS A 328 19.44 -2.16 6.54
N ASP A 329 20.41 -3.03 6.74
CA ASP A 329 21.83 -2.66 6.73
C ASP A 329 22.44 -2.71 5.31
N HIS A 330 21.91 -3.56 4.42
CA HIS A 330 22.53 -3.89 3.14
C HIS A 330 21.71 -3.52 1.90
N ALA A 331 20.49 -3.02 2.04
CA ALA A 331 19.66 -2.65 0.91
C ALA A 331 19.26 -1.17 0.91
N ILE A 332 19.10 -0.61 -0.28
CA ILE A 332 18.45 0.67 -0.53
C ILE A 332 17.39 0.49 -1.61
N MET A 333 16.39 1.35 -1.62
CA MET A 333 15.36 1.39 -2.65
C MET A 333 15.62 2.58 -3.58
N ILE A 334 15.54 2.32 -4.89
CA ILE A 334 15.41 3.35 -5.94
C ILE A 334 14.04 3.26 -6.60
N GLY A 335 13.53 4.39 -7.09
CA GLY A 335 12.20 4.47 -7.71
C GLY A 335 12.17 3.86 -9.11
N ASN A 336 11.02 3.29 -9.46
CA ASN A 336 10.65 2.97 -10.82
C ASN A 336 9.73 4.08 -11.38
N SER A 337 9.47 4.09 -12.69
CA SER A 337 8.73 5.16 -13.36
C SER A 337 7.76 4.61 -14.40
N HIS A 338 6.72 5.39 -14.71
CA HIS A 338 5.85 5.22 -15.87
C HIS A 338 6.52 5.65 -17.20
N GLU A 339 7.72 6.22 -17.10
CA GLU A 339 8.56 6.54 -18.24
C GLU A 339 9.64 5.49 -18.41
N ARG A 340 10.12 5.30 -19.65
CA ARG A 340 11.24 4.41 -19.95
C ARG A 340 12.49 4.85 -19.20
N ILE A 341 13.13 3.91 -18.51
CA ILE A 341 14.43 4.11 -17.88
C ILE A 341 15.51 3.52 -18.78
N GLU A 342 16.46 4.36 -19.20
CA GLU A 342 17.64 3.86 -19.88
C GLU A 342 18.65 3.41 -18.82
N TRP A 343 18.86 2.10 -18.77
CA TRP A 343 19.85 1.46 -17.92
C TRP A 343 21.16 1.37 -18.71
N ASP A 344 22.04 2.36 -18.54
CA ASP A 344 23.36 2.36 -19.17
C ASP A 344 24.37 1.65 -18.27
N GLU A 345 24.80 0.44 -18.66
CA GLU A 345 25.81 -0.34 -17.94
C GLU A 345 27.14 0.43 -17.77
N SER A 346 27.55 1.24 -18.76
CA SER A 346 28.76 2.06 -18.67
C SER A 346 28.60 3.15 -17.61
N SER A 347 27.42 3.72 -17.47
CA SER A 347 27.10 4.70 -16.45
C SER A 347 26.99 4.06 -15.06
N LEU A 348 26.56 2.82 -14.94
CA LEU A 348 26.53 2.07 -13.69
C LEU A 348 27.92 1.55 -13.28
N ALA A 349 28.81 1.26 -14.23
CA ALA A 349 30.17 0.81 -13.97
C ALA A 349 31.15 1.93 -13.57
N ALA A 350 30.90 3.17 -13.97
CA ALA A 350 31.86 4.29 -13.86
C ALA A 350 32.08 4.83 -12.44
N THR A 351 31.31 4.41 -11.42
CA THR A 351 31.35 5.00 -10.06
C THR A 351 32.42 4.37 -9.16
N VAL A 352 32.99 3.23 -9.48
CA VAL A 352 33.95 2.49 -8.62
C VAL A 352 35.33 3.18 -8.51
N ARG A 353 35.65 4.19 -9.30
CA ARG A 353 36.99 4.80 -9.34
C ARG A 353 37.19 6.09 -8.53
N LYS A 354 36.20 6.63 -7.79
CA LYS A 354 36.32 7.93 -7.12
C LYS A 354 36.20 7.96 -5.59
N VAL A 355 36.01 6.83 -4.92
CA VAL A 355 35.87 6.80 -3.44
C VAL A 355 37.16 6.38 -2.70
N ALA A 356 38.24 6.12 -3.41
CA ALA A 356 39.51 5.70 -2.78
C ALA A 356 40.42 6.85 -2.30
N THR A 357 39.94 8.10 -2.24
CA THR A 357 40.80 9.24 -1.84
C THR A 357 40.09 10.26 -0.95
N PHE A 358 39.37 9.85 0.10
CA PHE A 358 38.93 10.76 1.17
C PHE A 358 38.93 10.05 2.54
N CYS A 359 40.04 9.42 2.88
CA CYS A 359 40.39 9.08 4.27
C CYS A 359 41.91 9.16 4.39
N ASP A 360 42.45 10.38 4.33
CA ASP A 360 43.77 10.74 4.87
C ASP A 360 43.88 12.28 4.78
N SER A 361 43.37 12.98 5.78
CA SER A 361 43.85 14.28 6.28
C SER A 361 43.08 14.67 7.56
#